data_bca6a74020114fc7e01ac77d539e1ae7
#
_entry.id   bca6a74020114fc7e01ac77d539e1ae7
#
_cell.length_a   1.000
_cell.length_b   1.000
_cell.length_c   1.000
_cell.angle_alpha   90.00
_cell.angle_beta   90.00
_cell.angle_gamma   90.00
#
_symmetry.space_group_name_H-M   'P 1'
#
loop_
_entity.id
_entity.type
_entity.pdbx_description
1 polymer ?
#
loop_
_entity_poly.entity_id
_entity_poly.type
_entity_poly.pdbx_seq_one_letter_code
_entity_poly.pdbx_strand_id
1 'polypeptide(L)'
;MPGFAPRVRIQTADFDVSAELAALRAGQGNVGAVCCFVGTVRDHAQGVAGQISAMELEHYPGMTEASIEAMINEAYRRFDILGVRVIHRVGVLQTQDQIVLVAVTSKHRGQSFQACEFLMDYLKTQAPFWKKEITPEGAQWVDARVSDDEALARWGI
;
A
#
# COMPACT_ATOMS: atom_id res chain seq x y z
N MET A 1 -2.77 21.32 19.72
CA MET A 1 -2.72 19.85 19.61
C MET A 1 -1.77 19.48 18.50
N PRO A 2 -0.79 18.67 18.80
CA PRO A 2 -0.04 18.14 17.68
C PRO A 2 -1.03 17.36 16.81
N GLY A 3 -1.11 17.75 15.54
CA GLY A 3 -1.96 17.06 14.60
C GLY A 3 -1.58 15.59 14.52
N PHE A 4 -2.56 14.72 14.48
CA PHE A 4 -2.29 13.32 14.17
C PHE A 4 -1.68 13.24 12.78
N ALA A 5 -0.62 12.48 12.64
CA ALA A 5 -0.10 12.18 11.31
C ALA A 5 -1.20 11.53 10.48
N PRO A 6 -1.38 11.92 9.21
CA PRO A 6 -2.42 11.35 8.38
C PRO A 6 -2.22 9.85 8.21
N ARG A 7 -3.33 9.10 8.24
CA ARG A 7 -3.30 7.64 8.05
C ARG A 7 -2.91 7.26 6.63
N VAL A 8 -3.22 8.11 5.66
CA VAL A 8 -2.95 7.90 4.25
C VAL A 8 -2.12 9.06 3.71
N ARG A 9 -1.02 8.74 3.03
CA ARG A 9 -0.27 9.74 2.27
C ARG A 9 0.01 9.19 0.88
N ILE A 10 -0.26 10.01 -0.14
CA ILE A 10 0.14 9.73 -1.51
C ILE A 10 1.14 10.79 -1.90
N GLN A 11 2.34 10.37 -2.29
CA GLN A 11 3.47 11.27 -2.45
C GLN A 11 4.42 10.76 -3.53
N THR A 12 5.22 11.66 -4.08
CA THR A 12 6.28 11.29 -5.02
C THR A 12 7.57 10.91 -4.28
N ALA A 13 7.79 11.51 -3.12
CA ALA A 13 9.01 11.28 -2.33
C ALA A 13 9.02 9.89 -1.72
N ASP A 14 10.22 9.37 -1.48
CA ASP A 14 10.43 8.12 -0.75
C ASP A 14 10.02 8.28 0.73
N PHE A 15 9.98 7.17 1.45
CA PHE A 15 9.64 7.15 2.87
C PHE A 15 10.63 6.28 3.64
N ASP A 16 10.80 6.60 4.92
CA ASP A 16 11.67 5.85 5.83
C ASP A 16 10.80 4.89 6.64
N VAL A 17 10.88 3.60 6.35
CA VAL A 17 10.05 2.57 6.98
C VAL A 17 10.23 2.57 8.49
N SER A 18 11.47 2.58 8.97
CA SER A 18 11.73 2.55 10.41
C SER A 18 11.12 3.75 11.13
N ALA A 19 11.25 4.94 10.55
CA ALA A 19 10.71 6.15 11.12
C ALA A 19 9.18 6.11 11.14
N GLU A 20 8.55 5.62 10.09
CA GLU A 20 7.09 5.50 10.02
C GLU A 20 6.56 4.50 11.05
N LEU A 21 7.22 3.37 11.23
CA LEU A 21 6.81 2.37 12.22
C LEU A 21 7.00 2.91 13.64
N ALA A 22 8.07 3.63 13.91
CA ALA A 22 8.29 4.24 15.21
C ALA A 22 7.23 5.29 15.51
N ALA A 23 6.89 6.13 14.54
CA ALA A 23 5.85 7.14 14.69
C ALA A 23 4.47 6.52 14.96
N LEU A 24 4.15 5.41 14.29
CA LEU A 24 2.85 4.76 14.42
C LEU A 24 2.62 4.20 15.83
N ARG A 25 3.67 3.77 16.52
CA ARG A 25 3.56 3.20 17.86
C ARG A 25 4.00 4.16 18.98
N ALA A 26 4.42 5.37 18.67
CA ALA A 26 4.91 6.32 19.67
C ALA A 26 3.83 6.63 20.69
N GLY A 27 4.17 6.50 21.96
CA GLY A 27 3.23 6.74 23.06
C GLY A 27 2.12 5.71 23.22
N GLN A 28 2.16 4.61 22.45
CA GLN A 28 1.13 3.56 22.44
C GLN A 28 1.62 2.34 23.20
N GLY A 29 1.51 2.36 24.52
CA GLY A 29 2.00 1.27 25.38
C GLY A 29 1.27 -0.06 25.23
N ASN A 30 0.13 -0.07 24.55
CA ASN A 30 -0.67 -1.28 24.30
C ASN A 30 -0.32 -2.00 22.98
N VAL A 31 0.59 -1.46 22.19
CA VAL A 31 1.03 -2.11 20.93
C VAL A 31 1.98 -3.26 21.28
N GLY A 32 1.58 -4.47 20.92
CA GLY A 32 2.40 -5.67 21.07
C GLY A 32 2.90 -6.22 19.75
N ALA A 33 2.33 -5.77 18.62
CA ALA A 33 2.68 -6.25 17.30
C ALA A 33 2.62 -5.13 16.27
N VAL A 34 3.59 -5.13 15.37
CA VAL A 34 3.62 -4.25 14.20
C VAL A 34 3.84 -5.13 12.99
N CYS A 35 2.92 -5.07 12.03
CA CYS A 35 3.05 -5.75 10.75
C CYS A 35 3.13 -4.72 9.66
N CYS A 36 4.09 -4.86 8.76
CA CYS A 36 4.16 -3.98 7.60
C CYS A 36 4.47 -4.76 6.34
N PHE A 37 3.97 -4.21 5.24
CA PHE A 37 4.30 -4.66 3.90
C PHE A 37 4.93 -3.49 3.16
N VAL A 38 6.02 -3.78 2.43
CA VAL A 38 6.66 -2.81 1.55
C VAL A 38 6.69 -3.42 0.16
N GLY A 39 6.11 -2.71 -0.81
CA GLY A 39 6.18 -3.09 -2.22
C GLY A 39 7.29 -2.32 -2.92
N THR A 40 7.98 -2.98 -3.83
CA THR A 40 9.07 -2.37 -4.59
C THR A 40 8.91 -2.65 -6.08
N VAL A 41 9.58 -1.85 -6.90
CA VAL A 41 9.56 -2.01 -8.36
C VAL A 41 10.47 -3.16 -8.75
N ARG A 42 9.92 -4.15 -9.46
CA ARG A 42 10.71 -5.27 -10.01
C ARG A 42 11.21 -4.93 -11.41
N ASP A 43 12.31 -5.55 -11.82
CA ASP A 43 12.90 -5.35 -13.15
C ASP A 43 12.29 -6.24 -14.24
N HIS A 44 11.37 -7.16 -13.88
CA HIS A 44 10.71 -8.05 -14.82
C HIS A 44 9.20 -7.94 -14.73
N ALA A 45 8.54 -7.69 -15.86
CA ALA A 45 7.10 -7.81 -16.00
C ALA A 45 6.77 -9.23 -16.43
N GLN A 46 5.78 -9.85 -15.80
CA GLN A 46 5.29 -11.16 -16.18
C GLN A 46 4.61 -11.06 -17.55
N GLY A 47 5.07 -11.87 -18.51
CA GLY A 47 4.48 -11.91 -19.86
C GLY A 47 5.01 -10.87 -20.82
N VAL A 48 5.99 -10.06 -20.43
CA VAL A 48 6.65 -9.09 -21.32
C VAL A 48 8.07 -9.55 -21.58
N ALA A 49 8.46 -9.60 -22.85
CA ALA A 49 9.84 -9.90 -23.22
C ALA A 49 10.69 -8.65 -22.97
N GLY A 50 11.52 -8.68 -21.94
CA GLY A 50 12.43 -7.59 -21.63
C GLY A 50 12.28 -7.06 -20.20
N GLN A 51 13.23 -6.24 -19.81
CA GLN A 51 13.26 -5.66 -18.46
C GLN A 51 12.41 -4.41 -18.39
N ILE A 52 11.70 -4.25 -17.27
CA ILE A 52 11.10 -2.97 -16.93
C ILE A 52 12.22 -2.06 -16.44
N SER A 53 12.40 -0.89 -17.08
CA SER A 53 13.39 0.09 -16.66
C SER A 53 12.81 1.04 -15.60
N ALA A 54 11.50 1.29 -15.65
CA ALA A 54 10.82 2.15 -14.70
C ALA A 54 9.32 1.85 -14.72
N MET A 55 8.62 2.40 -13.75
CA MET A 55 7.16 2.33 -13.65
C MET A 55 6.67 3.75 -13.36
N GLU A 56 5.56 4.12 -13.96
CA GLU A 56 4.90 5.38 -13.65
C GLU A 56 3.54 5.09 -13.04
N LEU A 57 3.28 5.67 -11.88
CA LEU A 57 2.03 5.51 -11.18
C LEU A 57 1.29 6.83 -11.13
N GLU A 58 -0.01 6.76 -11.40
CA GLU A 58 -0.91 7.89 -11.30
C GLU A 58 -2.08 7.54 -10.38
N HIS A 59 -2.65 8.55 -9.75
CA HIS A 59 -3.81 8.39 -8.88
C HIS A 59 -4.84 9.48 -9.18
N TYR A 60 -5.99 9.37 -8.56
CA TYR A 60 -7.05 10.37 -8.66
C TYR A 60 -7.04 11.20 -7.37
N PRO A 61 -6.40 12.39 -7.37
CA PRO A 61 -6.24 13.17 -6.14
C PRO A 61 -7.58 13.43 -5.45
N GLY A 62 -7.59 13.21 -4.14
CA GLY A 62 -8.78 13.30 -3.30
C GLY A 62 -9.59 12.01 -3.27
N MET A 63 -9.91 11.42 -4.40
CA MET A 63 -10.72 10.20 -4.47
C MET A 63 -9.91 8.97 -4.04
N THR A 64 -8.66 8.87 -4.47
CA THR A 64 -7.80 7.75 -4.07
C THR A 64 -7.60 7.73 -2.56
N GLU A 65 -7.28 8.87 -1.96
CA GLU A 65 -7.12 8.99 -0.51
C GLU A 65 -8.42 8.64 0.23
N ALA A 66 -9.55 9.16 -0.22
CA ALA A 66 -10.85 8.89 0.40
C ALA A 66 -11.21 7.39 0.32
N SER A 67 -10.90 6.75 -0.80
CA SER A 67 -11.14 5.33 -1.01
C SER A 67 -10.32 4.49 -0.02
N ILE A 68 -9.04 4.82 0.15
CA ILE A 68 -8.16 4.12 1.09
C ILE A 68 -8.61 4.36 2.53
N GLU A 69 -8.98 5.59 2.87
CA GLU A 69 -9.51 5.91 4.20
C GLU A 69 -10.76 5.09 4.54
N ALA A 70 -11.68 4.95 3.58
CA ALA A 70 -12.88 4.14 3.76
C ALA A 70 -12.51 2.67 4.06
N MET A 71 -11.50 2.15 3.38
CA MET A 71 -11.08 0.77 3.60
C MET A 71 -10.32 0.59 4.92
N ILE A 72 -9.59 1.61 5.37
CA ILE A 72 -8.99 1.61 6.70
C ILE A 72 -10.09 1.54 7.76
N ASN A 73 -11.15 2.32 7.61
CA ASN A 73 -12.30 2.25 8.50
C ASN A 73 -12.93 0.85 8.50
N GLU A 74 -13.03 0.21 7.34
CA GLU A 74 -13.51 -1.16 7.23
C GLU A 74 -12.58 -2.14 7.95
N ALA A 75 -11.27 -1.94 7.87
CA ALA A 75 -10.30 -2.77 8.59
C ALA A 75 -10.49 -2.65 10.11
N TYR A 76 -10.73 -1.44 10.62
CA TYR A 76 -11.02 -1.25 12.05
C TYR A 76 -12.32 -1.94 12.47
N ARG A 77 -13.30 -2.04 11.58
CA ARG A 77 -14.54 -2.78 11.88
C ARG A 77 -14.33 -4.28 11.94
N ARG A 78 -13.43 -4.81 11.09
CA ARG A 78 -13.23 -6.27 10.95
C ARG A 78 -12.21 -6.83 11.91
N PHE A 79 -11.21 -6.04 12.29
CA PHE A 79 -10.06 -6.52 13.04
C PHE A 79 -9.82 -5.67 14.27
N ASP A 80 -9.32 -6.30 15.33
CA ASP A 80 -8.94 -5.61 16.56
C ASP A 80 -7.54 -5.03 16.41
N ILE A 81 -7.46 -3.84 15.83
CA ILE A 81 -6.21 -3.17 15.50
C ILE A 81 -6.14 -1.80 16.17
N LEU A 82 -4.93 -1.27 16.32
CA LEU A 82 -4.67 -0.04 17.08
C LEU A 82 -4.31 1.13 16.19
N GLY A 83 -3.51 0.90 15.13
CA GLY A 83 -3.08 1.95 14.22
C GLY A 83 -2.85 1.43 12.82
N VAL A 84 -3.03 2.31 11.84
CA VAL A 84 -2.81 2.02 10.43
C VAL A 84 -2.09 3.18 9.76
N ARG A 85 -1.12 2.87 8.92
CA ARG A 85 -0.47 3.83 8.06
C ARG A 85 -0.36 3.25 6.65
N VAL A 86 -0.84 4.00 5.66
CA VAL A 86 -0.68 3.67 4.24
C VAL A 86 0.03 4.82 3.56
N ILE A 87 1.18 4.53 2.95
CA ILE A 87 1.91 5.51 2.14
C ILE A 87 2.08 4.90 0.77
N HIS A 88 1.63 5.60 -0.27
CA HIS A 88 1.76 5.14 -1.63
C HIS A 88 2.45 6.21 -2.47
N ARG A 89 3.52 5.82 -3.16
CA ARG A 89 4.21 6.72 -4.06
C ARG A 89 3.56 6.72 -5.42
N VAL A 90 3.65 7.84 -6.09
CA VAL A 90 3.20 8.05 -7.47
C VAL A 90 4.30 8.73 -8.25
N GLY A 91 4.11 8.86 -9.56
CA GLY A 91 5.13 9.40 -10.46
C GLY A 91 6.03 8.31 -11.00
N VAL A 92 7.16 8.68 -11.51
CA VAL A 92 8.11 7.75 -12.12
C VAL A 92 8.98 7.12 -11.05
N LEU A 93 8.97 5.79 -10.97
CA LEU A 93 9.75 5.01 -10.00
C LEU A 93 10.68 4.07 -10.76
N GLN A 94 11.91 3.97 -10.26
CA GLN A 94 12.93 3.11 -10.85
C GLN A 94 12.89 1.72 -10.22
N THR A 95 13.51 0.75 -10.88
CA THR A 95 13.69 -0.60 -10.32
C THR A 95 14.30 -0.51 -8.92
N GLN A 96 13.76 -1.29 -7.99
CA GLN A 96 14.11 -1.35 -6.56
C GLN A 96 13.59 -0.19 -5.71
N ASP A 97 13.01 0.84 -6.30
CA ASP A 97 12.37 1.89 -5.51
C ASP A 97 11.20 1.33 -4.70
N GLN A 98 11.00 1.87 -3.51
CA GLN A 98 9.82 1.57 -2.71
C GLN A 98 8.59 2.20 -3.36
N ILE A 99 7.49 1.47 -3.41
CA ILE A 99 6.22 1.95 -3.97
C ILE A 99 5.22 2.25 -2.87
N VAL A 100 5.06 1.32 -1.95
CA VAL A 100 3.98 1.36 -0.98
C VAL A 100 4.43 0.81 0.36
N LEU A 101 3.93 1.42 1.42
CA LEU A 101 4.02 0.92 2.79
C LEU A 101 2.60 0.77 3.32
N VAL A 102 2.28 -0.41 3.84
CA VAL A 102 1.09 -0.63 4.67
C VAL A 102 1.59 -1.11 6.02
N ALA A 103 1.28 -0.38 7.08
CA ALA A 103 1.68 -0.75 8.44
C ALA A 103 0.45 -0.79 9.33
N VAL A 104 0.37 -1.82 10.16
CA VAL A 104 -0.74 -2.03 11.10
C VAL A 104 -0.17 -2.41 12.45
N THR A 105 -0.69 -1.80 13.50
CA THR A 105 -0.35 -2.16 14.87
C THR A 105 -1.54 -2.83 15.55
N SER A 106 -1.25 -3.76 16.45
CA SER A 106 -2.27 -4.45 17.24
C SER A 106 -1.66 -4.93 18.55
N LYS A 107 -2.50 -5.44 19.46
CA LYS A 107 -2.02 -6.03 20.70
C LYS A 107 -1.29 -7.34 20.44
N HIS A 108 -1.85 -8.17 19.55
CA HIS A 108 -1.33 -9.49 19.18
C HIS A 108 -1.18 -9.60 17.68
N ARG A 109 -0.25 -10.42 17.22
CA ARG A 109 0.18 -10.47 15.82
C ARG A 109 -0.90 -10.86 14.81
N GLY A 110 -1.85 -11.72 15.22
CA GLY A 110 -2.83 -12.26 14.27
C GLY A 110 -3.68 -11.19 13.61
N GLN A 111 -4.14 -10.22 14.38
CA GLN A 111 -4.99 -9.16 13.85
C GLN A 111 -4.21 -8.21 12.93
N SER A 112 -2.97 -7.90 13.26
CA SER A 112 -2.15 -7.04 12.39
C SER A 112 -1.78 -7.74 11.09
N PHE A 113 -1.50 -9.05 11.10
CA PHE A 113 -1.27 -9.82 9.88
C PHE A 113 -2.49 -9.79 8.97
N GLN A 114 -3.67 -10.08 9.52
CA GLN A 114 -4.90 -10.14 8.73
C GLN A 114 -5.28 -8.76 8.17
N ALA A 115 -5.20 -7.73 8.97
CA ALA A 115 -5.53 -6.38 8.54
C ALA A 115 -4.58 -5.88 7.47
N CYS A 116 -3.28 -6.17 7.61
CA CYS A 116 -2.28 -5.77 6.62
C CYS A 116 -2.57 -6.46 5.26
N GLU A 117 -2.85 -7.75 5.27
CA GLU A 117 -3.19 -8.48 4.04
C GLU A 117 -4.48 -7.96 3.41
N PHE A 118 -5.51 -7.71 4.23
CA PHE A 118 -6.77 -7.14 3.76
C PHE A 118 -6.57 -5.81 3.05
N LEU A 119 -5.79 -4.91 3.65
CA LEU A 119 -5.52 -3.60 3.06
C LEU A 119 -4.72 -3.72 1.76
N MET A 120 -3.77 -4.64 1.71
CA MET A 120 -3.00 -4.86 0.48
C MET A 120 -3.86 -5.41 -0.64
N ASP A 121 -4.74 -6.35 -0.34
CA ASP A 121 -5.67 -6.90 -1.35
C ASP A 121 -6.56 -5.80 -1.92
N TYR A 122 -7.02 -4.89 -1.06
CA TYR A 122 -7.81 -3.74 -1.49
C TYR A 122 -7.01 -2.79 -2.37
N LEU A 123 -5.79 -2.44 -1.95
CA LEU A 123 -4.93 -1.52 -2.70
C LEU A 123 -4.63 -2.05 -4.10
N LYS A 124 -4.47 -3.36 -4.25
CA LYS A 124 -4.16 -3.99 -5.53
C LYS A 124 -5.34 -4.03 -6.49
N THR A 125 -6.57 -3.95 -5.98
CA THR A 125 -7.75 -4.23 -6.80
C THR A 125 -8.72 -3.06 -6.89
N GLN A 126 -8.94 -2.31 -5.81
CA GLN A 126 -10.02 -1.34 -5.71
C GLN A 126 -9.57 0.12 -5.60
N ALA A 127 -8.35 0.35 -5.12
CA ALA A 127 -7.86 1.73 -5.01
C ALA A 127 -7.60 2.28 -6.41
N PRO A 128 -8.05 3.53 -6.70
CA PRO A 128 -7.91 4.10 -8.04
C PRO A 128 -6.47 4.57 -8.32
N PHE A 129 -5.64 3.62 -8.70
CA PHE A 129 -4.30 3.85 -9.21
C PHE A 129 -4.19 3.30 -10.61
N TRP A 130 -3.38 3.96 -11.43
CA TRP A 130 -3.03 3.50 -12.77
C TRP A 130 -1.53 3.29 -12.85
N LYS A 131 -1.12 2.16 -13.44
CA LYS A 131 0.28 1.79 -13.58
C LYS A 131 0.67 1.71 -15.05
N LYS A 132 1.74 2.39 -15.41
CA LYS A 132 2.37 2.32 -16.72
C LYS A 132 3.76 1.73 -16.56
N GLU A 133 4.06 0.66 -17.27
CA GLU A 133 5.39 0.07 -17.29
C GLU A 133 6.20 0.68 -18.41
N ILE A 134 7.43 1.11 -18.11
CA ILE A 134 8.36 1.71 -19.05
C ILE A 134 9.46 0.69 -19.32
N THR A 135 9.57 0.27 -20.59
CA THR A 135 10.59 -0.66 -21.05
C THR A 135 11.43 0.02 -22.14
N PRO A 136 12.55 -0.59 -22.57
CA PRO A 136 13.33 -0.05 -23.68
C PRO A 136 12.51 0.09 -24.98
N GLU A 137 11.39 -0.63 -25.10
CA GLU A 137 10.53 -0.62 -26.30
C GLU A 137 9.36 0.37 -26.19
N GLY A 138 9.22 1.06 -25.07
CA GLY A 138 8.16 2.03 -24.88
C GLY A 138 7.40 1.83 -23.57
N ALA A 139 6.29 2.54 -23.42
CA ALA A 139 5.48 2.52 -22.23
C ALA A 139 4.10 1.92 -22.52
N GLN A 140 3.54 1.18 -21.56
CA GLN A 140 2.18 0.65 -21.69
C GLN A 140 1.50 0.55 -20.32
N TRP A 141 0.19 0.77 -20.32
CA TRP A 141 -0.64 0.62 -19.14
C TRP A 141 -0.79 -0.87 -18.80
N VAL A 142 -0.85 -1.15 -17.50
CA VAL A 142 -0.94 -2.53 -16.97
C VAL A 142 -2.28 -2.69 -16.25
N ASP A 143 -3.01 -3.76 -16.61
CA ASP A 143 -4.27 -4.10 -15.96
C ASP A 143 -4.04 -4.90 -14.67
N ALA A 144 -5.06 -4.90 -13.80
CA ALA A 144 -5.08 -5.73 -12.60
C ALA A 144 -5.02 -7.22 -12.98
N ARG A 145 -4.34 -8.02 -12.15
CA ARG A 145 -4.22 -9.46 -12.38
C ARG A 145 -5.41 -10.21 -11.77
N VAL A 146 -5.76 -11.34 -12.37
CA VAL A 146 -6.85 -12.21 -11.88
C VAL A 146 -6.60 -12.66 -10.44
N SER A 147 -5.36 -12.96 -10.08
CA SER A 147 -5.01 -13.36 -8.72
C SER A 147 -5.30 -12.28 -7.67
N ASP A 148 -5.21 -11.01 -8.06
CA ASP A 148 -5.53 -9.89 -7.16
C ASP A 148 -7.04 -9.82 -6.92
N ASP A 149 -7.87 -10.07 -7.95
CA ASP A 149 -9.33 -10.12 -7.81
C ASP A 149 -9.78 -11.28 -6.93
N GLU A 150 -9.15 -12.45 -7.09
CA GLU A 150 -9.41 -13.62 -6.26
C GLU A 150 -9.06 -13.36 -4.78
N ALA A 151 -7.94 -12.68 -4.54
CA ALA A 151 -7.53 -12.31 -3.19
C ALA A 151 -8.57 -11.40 -2.53
N LEU A 152 -9.09 -10.41 -3.28
CA LEU A 152 -10.12 -9.52 -2.77
C LEU A 152 -11.41 -10.28 -2.44
N ALA A 153 -11.79 -11.23 -3.26
CA ALA A 153 -13.01 -12.01 -3.08
C ALA A 153 -13.03 -12.77 -1.73
N ARG A 154 -11.86 -13.13 -1.20
CA ARG A 154 -11.76 -13.80 0.12
C ARG A 154 -12.37 -12.97 1.25
N TRP A 155 -12.41 -11.65 1.11
CA TRP A 155 -12.89 -10.73 2.13
C TRP A 155 -14.37 -10.37 1.96
N GLY A 156 -15.02 -10.88 0.90
CA GLY A 156 -16.45 -10.63 0.64
C GLY A 156 -16.74 -9.21 0.17
N ILE A 157 -15.80 -8.64 -0.54
CA ILE A 157 -15.94 -7.26 -1.07
C ILE A 157 -16.30 -7.28 -2.55
#